data_9df807fe2d37a7ea63b8cefe0de1ae43
#
_entry.id   9df807fe2d37a7ea63b8cefe0de1ae43
#
_cell.length_a   1.000
_cell.length_b   1.000
_cell.length_c   1.000
_cell.angle_alpha   90.00
_cell.angle_beta   90.00
_cell.angle_gamma   90.00
#
_symmetry.space_group_name_H-M   'P 1'
#
loop_
_entity.id
_entity.type
_entity.pdbx_description
1 polymer ?
#
loop_
_entity_poly.entity_id
_entity_poly.type
_entity_poly.pdbx_seq_one_letter_code
_entity_poly.pdbx_strand_id
1 'polypeptide(L)'
;MGENDVDQALVLRVQKGDKRAFDLLVRKYQHKLVSVVGRYVNDWSECQDVAQDTFLRAYRALGNFRGDAQFYTWLHRIAVNTAD
;
A
#
# COMPACT_ATOMS: atom_id res chain seq x y z
N MET A 1 -11.45 -8.25 -16.73
CA MET A 1 -10.86 -8.22 -15.38
C MET A 1 -10.33 -6.84 -15.08
N GLY A 2 -10.69 -6.31 -13.94
CA GLY A 2 -10.23 -5.00 -13.54
C GLY A 2 -8.98 -5.06 -12.68
N GLU A 3 -8.39 -3.88 -12.48
CA GLU A 3 -7.20 -3.72 -11.65
C GLU A 3 -7.43 -4.18 -10.22
N ASN A 4 -8.64 -3.97 -9.71
CA ASN A 4 -9.01 -4.42 -8.36
C ASN A 4 -8.97 -5.95 -8.24
N ASP A 5 -9.32 -6.68 -9.31
CA ASP A 5 -9.30 -8.14 -9.29
C ASP A 5 -7.86 -8.66 -9.20
N VAL A 6 -6.92 -8.00 -9.89
CA VAL A 6 -5.50 -8.34 -9.81
C VAL A 6 -4.99 -8.11 -8.40
N ASP A 7 -5.33 -6.97 -7.82
CA ASP A 7 -4.89 -6.62 -6.46
C ASP A 7 -5.43 -7.61 -5.44
N GLN A 8 -6.70 -7.98 -5.56
CA GLN A 8 -7.32 -8.95 -4.65
C GLN A 8 -6.63 -10.30 -4.71
N ALA A 9 -6.27 -10.75 -5.91
CA ALA A 9 -5.54 -12.00 -6.08
C ALA A 9 -4.18 -11.94 -5.39
N LEU A 10 -3.47 -10.82 -5.53
CA LEU A 10 -2.17 -10.64 -4.88
C LEU A 10 -2.32 -10.58 -3.35
N VAL A 11 -3.33 -9.87 -2.87
CA VAL A 11 -3.61 -9.79 -1.42
C VAL A 11 -3.83 -11.18 -0.84
N LEU A 12 -4.64 -12.00 -1.50
CA LEU A 12 -4.89 -13.36 -1.03
C LEU A 12 -3.61 -14.19 -0.96
N ARG A 13 -2.73 -14.03 -1.93
CA ARG A 13 -1.44 -14.72 -1.92
C ARG A 13 -0.57 -14.28 -0.75
N VAL A 14 -0.54 -12.97 -0.46
CA VAL A 14 0.21 -12.45 0.70
C VAL A 14 -0.35 -13.02 1.99
N GLN A 15 -1.67 -13.06 2.13
CA GLN A 15 -2.34 -13.58 3.31
C GLN A 15 -2.04 -15.05 3.53
N LYS A 16 -1.69 -15.77 2.46
CA LYS A 16 -1.28 -17.19 2.54
C LYS A 16 0.22 -17.38 2.75
N GLY A 17 0.96 -16.27 2.89
CA GLY A 17 2.39 -16.33 3.18
C GLY A 17 3.32 -16.04 2.01
N ASP A 18 2.80 -15.65 0.86
CA ASP A 18 3.61 -15.33 -0.32
C ASP A 18 4.09 -13.88 -0.28
N LYS A 19 5.29 -13.66 0.24
CA LYS A 19 5.87 -12.32 0.36
C LYS A 19 6.14 -11.67 -1.00
N ARG A 20 6.38 -12.47 -2.03
CA ARG A 20 6.65 -11.93 -3.38
C ARG A 20 5.44 -11.20 -3.93
N ALA A 21 4.24 -11.67 -3.58
CA ALA A 21 3.02 -11.00 -4.01
C ALA A 21 2.94 -9.59 -3.42
N PHE A 22 3.42 -9.40 -2.19
CA PHE A 22 3.45 -8.07 -1.60
C PHE A 22 4.44 -7.15 -2.32
N ASP A 23 5.62 -7.68 -2.69
CA ASP A 23 6.59 -6.91 -3.47
C ASP A 23 6.00 -6.40 -4.78
N LEU A 24 5.15 -7.21 -5.42
CA LEU A 24 4.47 -6.80 -6.65
C LEU A 24 3.51 -5.66 -6.39
N LEU A 25 2.79 -5.69 -5.28
CA LEU A 25 1.90 -4.58 -4.88
C LEU A 25 2.69 -3.31 -4.60
N VAL A 26 3.84 -3.43 -3.92
CA VAL A 26 4.71 -2.28 -3.64
C VAL A 26 5.18 -1.65 -4.95
N ARG A 27 5.69 -2.44 -5.89
CA ARG A 27 6.16 -1.93 -7.18
C ARG A 27 5.04 -1.27 -7.96
N LYS A 28 3.85 -1.84 -7.91
CA LYS A 28 2.70 -1.30 -8.63
C LYS A 28 2.30 0.08 -8.14
N TYR A 29 2.34 0.29 -6.83
CA TYR A 29 1.78 1.50 -6.22
C TYR A 29 2.81 2.46 -5.64
N GLN A 30 4.10 2.12 -5.67
CA GLN A 30 5.16 2.91 -5.05
C GLN A 30 5.16 4.36 -5.52
N HIS A 31 5.19 4.57 -6.83
CA HIS A 31 5.26 5.92 -7.38
C HIS A 31 3.99 6.72 -7.12
N LYS A 32 2.85 6.06 -7.27
CA LYS A 32 1.56 6.67 -7.01
C LYS A 32 1.44 7.10 -5.56
N LEU A 33 1.88 6.25 -4.64
CA LEU A 33 1.83 6.55 -3.21
C LEU A 33 2.74 7.72 -2.85
N VAL A 34 3.96 7.74 -3.36
CA VAL A 34 4.89 8.84 -3.11
C VAL A 34 4.30 10.16 -3.63
N SER A 35 3.68 10.15 -4.81
CA SER A 35 3.03 11.34 -5.37
C SER A 35 1.92 11.86 -4.47
N VAL A 36 1.12 10.96 -3.91
CA VAL A 36 0.03 11.35 -3.01
C VAL A 36 0.59 11.92 -1.72
N VAL A 37 1.60 11.28 -1.15
CA VAL A 37 2.25 11.75 0.08
C VAL A 37 2.84 13.15 -0.13
N GLY A 38 3.35 13.42 -1.34
CA GLY A 38 3.92 14.72 -1.69
C GLY A 38 2.94 15.88 -1.58
N ARG A 39 1.64 15.61 -1.50
CA ARG A 39 0.63 16.65 -1.27
C ARG A 39 0.59 17.08 0.19
N TYR A 40 1.09 16.27 1.10
CA TYR A 40 1.06 16.52 2.54
C TYR A 40 2.45 16.84 3.11
N VAL A 41 3.49 16.40 2.42
CA VAL A 41 4.88 16.50 2.88
C VAL A 41 5.71 17.14 1.77
N ASN A 42 6.47 18.19 2.09
CA ASN A 42 7.21 18.96 1.09
C ASN A 42 8.59 18.40 0.75
N ASP A 43 9.18 17.64 1.65
CA ASP A 43 10.52 17.10 1.48
C ASP A 43 10.46 15.74 0.76
N TRP A 44 11.20 15.61 -0.35
CA TRP A 44 11.24 14.37 -1.13
C TRP A 44 11.68 13.16 -0.31
N SER A 45 12.75 13.31 0.49
CA SER A 45 13.24 12.21 1.32
C SER A 45 12.18 11.78 2.33
N GLU A 46 11.48 12.75 2.93
CA GLU A 46 10.43 12.49 3.88
C GLU A 46 9.24 11.79 3.22
N CYS A 47 8.91 12.18 1.98
CA CYS A 47 7.85 11.49 1.22
C CYS A 47 8.18 10.01 1.02
N GLN A 48 9.43 9.70 0.69
CA GLN A 48 9.85 8.31 0.52
C GLN A 48 9.79 7.55 1.84
N ASP A 49 10.21 8.18 2.93
CA ASP A 49 10.17 7.54 4.25
C ASP A 49 8.74 7.25 4.67
N VAL A 50 7.82 8.19 4.45
CA VAL A 50 6.40 7.97 4.75
C VAL A 50 5.83 6.84 3.90
N ALA A 51 6.18 6.80 2.62
CA ALA A 51 5.71 5.74 1.72
C ALA A 51 6.21 4.36 2.18
N GLN A 52 7.50 4.27 2.53
CA GLN A 52 8.07 3.01 3.03
C GLN A 52 7.40 2.57 4.32
N ASP A 53 7.21 3.49 5.26
CA ASP A 53 6.56 3.20 6.53
C ASP A 53 5.11 2.76 6.30
N THR A 54 4.43 3.38 5.33
CA THR A 54 3.07 3.01 4.95
C THR A 54 3.01 1.56 4.47
N PHE A 55 3.92 1.17 3.58
CA PHE A 55 3.96 -0.20 3.08
C PHE A 55 4.28 -1.20 4.20
N LEU A 56 5.17 -0.83 5.11
CA LEU A 56 5.51 -1.69 6.24
C LEU A 56 4.29 -1.92 7.14
N ARG A 57 3.57 -0.83 7.45
CA ARG A 57 2.33 -0.92 8.24
C ARG A 57 1.27 -1.73 7.52
N ALA A 58 1.15 -1.52 6.21
CA ALA A 58 0.21 -2.27 5.38
C ALA A 58 0.53 -3.77 5.41
N TYR A 59 1.80 -4.12 5.29
CA TYR A 59 2.20 -5.52 5.33
C TYR A 59 1.79 -6.18 6.64
N ARG A 60 2.01 -5.48 7.76
CA ARG A 60 1.65 -6.01 9.08
C ARG A 60 0.16 -6.12 9.28
N ALA A 61 -0.62 -5.22 8.68
CA ALA A 61 -2.06 -5.18 8.85
C ALA A 61 -2.82 -6.01 7.81
N LEU A 62 -2.13 -6.49 6.78
CA LEU A 62 -2.78 -7.11 5.63
C LEU A 62 -3.56 -8.38 6.01
N GLY A 63 -3.13 -9.08 7.05
CA GLY A 63 -3.86 -10.26 7.54
C GLY A 63 -5.28 -9.95 7.98
N ASN A 64 -5.54 -8.70 8.36
CA ASN A 64 -6.86 -8.25 8.81
C ASN A 64 -7.67 -7.57 7.70
N PHE A 65 -7.09 -7.41 6.52
CA PHE A 65 -7.78 -6.79 5.39
C PHE A 65 -8.84 -7.75 4.86
N ARG A 66 -10.09 -7.30 4.81
CA ARG A 66 -11.24 -8.14 4.43
C ARG A 66 -11.70 -7.96 2.98
N GLY A 67 -11.12 -7.02 2.26
CA GLY A 67 -11.55 -6.74 0.91
C GLY A 67 -12.80 -5.87 0.80
N ASP A 68 -13.21 -5.22 1.89
CA ASP A 68 -14.37 -4.32 1.90
C ASP A 68 -14.13 -3.07 1.07
N ALA A 69 -12.86 -2.70 0.88
CA ALA A 69 -12.46 -1.60 0.02
C ALA A 69 -11.41 -2.13 -0.96
N GLN A 70 -11.15 -1.35 -2.01
CA GLN A 70 -10.05 -1.67 -2.90
C GLN A 70 -8.73 -1.55 -2.14
N PHE A 71 -7.75 -2.36 -2.52
CA PHE A 71 -6.45 -2.37 -1.84
C PHE A 71 -5.83 -0.98 -1.77
N TYR A 72 -5.81 -0.24 -2.90
CA TYR A 72 -5.19 1.08 -2.90
C TYR A 72 -5.93 2.07 -2.01
N THR A 73 -7.26 2.00 -1.93
CA THR A 73 -8.03 2.85 -1.03
C THR A 73 -7.64 2.60 0.43
N TRP A 74 -7.51 1.34 0.79
CA TRP A 74 -7.09 0.94 2.13
C TRP A 74 -5.65 1.40 2.42
N LEU A 75 -4.75 1.19 1.45
CA LEU A 75 -3.36 1.64 1.56
C LEU A 75 -3.26 3.16 1.73
N HIS A 76 -4.06 3.90 0.97
CA HIS A 76 -4.11 5.36 1.03
C HIS A 76 -4.51 5.84 2.43
N ARG A 77 -5.45 5.19 3.05
CA ARG A 77 -5.86 5.54 4.43
C ARG A 77 -4.71 5.37 5.41
N ILE A 78 -3.93 4.31 5.25
CA ILE A 78 -2.75 4.11 6.09
C ILE A 78 -1.72 5.22 5.85
N ALA A 79 -1.53 5.61 4.58
CA ALA A 79 -0.60 6.69 4.22
C ALA A 79 -0.99 8.02 4.87
N VAL A 80 -2.27 8.37 4.83
CA VAL A 80 -2.77 9.60 5.44
C VAL A 80 -2.50 9.59 6.95
N ASN A 81 -2.78 8.48 7.61
CA ASN A 81 -2.53 8.34 9.05
C ASN A 81 -1.05 8.39 9.37
N THR A 82 -0.20 7.84 8.51
CA THR A 82 1.25 7.83 8.71
C THR A 82 1.85 9.22 8.53
N ALA A 83 1.33 10.01 7.58
CA ALA A 83 1.84 11.34 7.27
C ALA A 83 1.46 12.39 8.32
N ASP A 84 0.45 12.12 9.12
CA ASP A 84 0.07 13.03 10.22
C ASP A 84 1.16 13.02 11.33
#